data_638cdc7617e0ac4cd5331849eea49736
#
_entry.id   638cdc7617e0ac4cd5331849eea49736
#
_cell.length_a   1.000
_cell.length_b   1.000
_cell.length_c   1.000
_cell.angle_alpha   90.00
_cell.angle_beta   90.00
_cell.angle_gamma   90.00
#
_symmetry.space_group_name_H-M   'P 1'
#
loop_
_entity.id
_entity.type
_entity.pdbx_description
1 polymer ?
#
loop_
_entity_poly.entity_id
_entity_poly.type
_entity_poly.pdbx_seq_one_letter_code
_entity_poly.pdbx_strand_id
1 'polypeptide(L)'
;MANITVNPTRMELTRLKGKLRTAQRGHKLLKDKRDELMKQFLDTVREVRALRAEVEEELMKVHKSFTVASALMSSEALEQALLYPKQSVELTQTSKNIMSVNVPVYHFQTKTMSDSDIYPYGFAATSGELDTAVDALGRVFRKMLKLAEIEKS
;
A
#
# COMPACT_ATOMS: atom_id res chain seq x y z
N MET A 1 -4.81 43.76 -11.17
CA MET A 1 -3.50 43.51 -11.78
C MET A 1 -2.54 44.57 -11.30
N ALA A 2 -1.40 44.19 -10.70
CA ALA A 2 -0.41 45.18 -10.27
C ALA A 2 0.24 45.82 -11.48
N ASN A 3 0.07 47.16 -11.62
CA ASN A 3 0.75 47.93 -12.66
C ASN A 3 2.25 47.96 -12.34
N ILE A 4 3.02 47.20 -13.07
CA ILE A 4 4.48 47.19 -12.97
C ILE A 4 4.97 48.44 -13.74
N THR A 5 5.35 49.50 -13.00
CA THR A 5 6.00 50.68 -13.57
C THR A 5 7.41 50.28 -14.02
N VAL A 6 7.60 50.19 -15.33
CA VAL A 6 8.89 49.81 -15.94
C VAL A 6 9.54 51.05 -16.53
N ASN A 7 10.80 51.29 -16.18
CA ASN A 7 11.59 52.36 -16.80
C ASN A 7 11.93 51.99 -18.27
N PRO A 8 11.56 52.77 -19.28
CA PRO A 8 11.71 52.40 -20.70
C PRO A 8 13.15 52.56 -21.17
N THR A 9 14.07 51.78 -20.60
CA THR A 9 15.46 51.77 -20.99
C THR A 9 15.84 50.45 -21.70
N ARG A 10 16.83 50.50 -22.61
CA ARG A 10 17.34 49.30 -23.32
C ARG A 10 17.87 48.23 -22.36
N MET A 11 18.46 48.68 -21.28
CA MET A 11 19.02 47.76 -20.23
C MET A 11 17.87 47.02 -19.51
N GLU A 12 16.77 47.70 -19.15
CA GLU A 12 15.62 47.09 -18.51
C GLU A 12 14.90 46.14 -19.47
N LEU A 13 14.80 46.45 -20.74
CA LEU A 13 14.27 45.53 -21.74
C LEU A 13 15.04 44.22 -21.81
N THR A 14 16.40 44.30 -21.82
CA THR A 14 17.25 43.11 -21.83
C THR A 14 17.07 42.26 -20.55
N ARG A 15 16.98 42.92 -19.39
CA ARG A 15 16.72 42.30 -18.10
C ARG A 15 15.36 41.56 -18.08
N LEU A 16 14.31 42.19 -18.56
CA LEU A 16 12.97 41.62 -18.64
C LEU A 16 12.90 40.47 -19.63
N LYS A 17 13.56 40.55 -20.78
CA LYS A 17 13.70 39.41 -21.71
C LYS A 17 14.38 38.21 -21.08
N GLY A 18 15.42 38.43 -20.26
CA GLY A 18 16.08 37.38 -19.47
C GLY A 18 15.13 36.75 -18.47
N LYS A 19 14.43 37.54 -17.67
CA LYS A 19 13.41 37.04 -16.72
C LYS A 19 12.31 36.26 -17.40
N LEU A 20 11.79 36.75 -18.53
CA LEU A 20 10.76 36.06 -19.30
C LEU A 20 11.23 34.67 -19.76
N ARG A 21 12.45 34.58 -20.32
CA ARG A 21 13.04 33.30 -20.74
C ARG A 21 13.17 32.33 -19.58
N THR A 22 13.63 32.80 -18.41
CA THR A 22 13.73 31.99 -17.20
C THR A 22 12.37 31.52 -16.73
N ALA A 23 11.38 32.40 -16.67
CA ALA A 23 10.01 32.09 -16.31
C ALA A 23 9.37 31.04 -17.25
N GLN A 24 9.55 31.20 -18.55
CA GLN A 24 9.05 30.25 -19.54
C GLN A 24 9.69 28.85 -19.36
N ARG A 25 11.02 28.80 -19.12
CA ARG A 25 11.70 27.51 -18.82
C ARG A 25 11.22 26.88 -17.53
N GLY A 26 11.10 27.68 -16.45
CA GLY A 26 10.57 27.24 -15.16
C GLY A 26 9.15 26.69 -15.27
N HIS A 27 8.28 27.42 -15.98
CA HIS A 27 6.90 26.97 -16.23
C HIS A 27 6.86 25.63 -16.98
N LYS A 28 7.67 25.48 -18.04
CA LYS A 28 7.75 24.22 -18.77
C LYS A 28 8.19 23.06 -17.86
N LEU A 29 9.29 23.24 -17.09
CA LEU A 29 9.77 22.21 -16.17
C LEU A 29 8.73 21.80 -15.11
N LEU A 30 8.00 22.77 -14.55
CA LEU A 30 6.93 22.50 -13.59
C LEU A 30 5.76 21.76 -14.23
N LYS A 31 5.43 22.11 -15.48
CA LYS A 31 4.41 21.41 -16.25
C LYS A 31 4.83 19.96 -16.50
N ASP A 32 6.02 19.73 -16.99
CA ASP A 32 6.56 18.40 -17.29
C ASP A 32 6.59 17.54 -15.99
N LYS A 33 7.01 18.14 -14.86
CA LYS A 33 7.00 17.48 -13.55
C LYS A 33 5.58 17.10 -13.10
N ARG A 34 4.62 17.99 -13.26
CA ARG A 34 3.21 17.74 -12.92
C ARG A 34 2.64 16.60 -13.77
N ASP A 35 2.92 16.63 -15.08
CA ASP A 35 2.38 15.64 -16.02
C ASP A 35 2.97 14.25 -15.73
N GLU A 36 4.25 14.16 -15.34
CA GLU A 36 4.87 12.90 -14.89
C GLU A 36 4.29 12.39 -13.57
N LEU A 37 4.09 13.27 -12.57
CA LEU A 37 3.43 12.88 -11.32
C LEU A 37 2.00 12.38 -11.55
N MET A 38 1.26 13.04 -12.45
CA MET A 38 -0.10 12.61 -12.80
C MET A 38 -0.11 11.22 -13.43
N LYS A 39 0.87 10.93 -14.30
CA LYS A 39 1.02 9.61 -14.90
C LYS A 39 1.28 8.55 -13.82
N GLN A 40 2.25 8.79 -12.94
CA GLN A 40 2.57 7.88 -11.85
C GLN A 40 1.37 7.65 -10.92
N PHE A 41 0.63 8.70 -10.59
CA PHE A 41 -0.60 8.60 -9.81
C PHE A 41 -1.65 7.69 -10.47
N LEU A 42 -1.90 7.88 -11.77
CA LEU A 42 -2.86 7.05 -12.50
C LEU A 42 -2.42 5.57 -12.56
N ASP A 43 -1.13 5.31 -12.71
CA ASP A 43 -0.58 3.96 -12.71
C ASP A 43 -0.73 3.31 -11.33
N THR A 44 -0.44 4.05 -10.24
CA THR A 44 -0.68 3.61 -8.85
C THR A 44 -2.16 3.30 -8.60
N VAL A 45 -3.09 4.16 -9.05
CA VAL A 45 -4.53 3.92 -8.90
C VAL A 45 -4.98 2.64 -9.62
N ARG A 46 -4.41 2.35 -10.80
CA ARG A 46 -4.71 1.10 -11.52
C ARG A 46 -4.19 -0.13 -10.76
N GLU A 47 -2.97 -0.04 -10.22
CA GLU A 47 -2.38 -1.11 -9.41
C GLU A 47 -3.20 -1.37 -8.14
N VAL A 48 -3.58 -0.32 -7.41
CA VAL A 48 -4.45 -0.42 -6.22
C VAL A 48 -5.76 -1.12 -6.55
N ARG A 49 -6.44 -0.72 -7.62
CA ARG A 49 -7.72 -1.32 -8.01
C ARG A 49 -7.59 -2.80 -8.33
N ALA A 50 -6.55 -3.18 -9.08
CA ALA A 50 -6.30 -4.58 -9.42
C ALA A 50 -6.00 -5.42 -8.19
N LEU A 51 -5.10 -4.94 -7.32
CA LEU A 51 -4.71 -5.64 -6.10
C LEU A 51 -5.87 -5.75 -5.10
N ARG A 52 -6.70 -4.70 -4.98
CA ARG A 52 -7.89 -4.71 -4.13
C ARG A 52 -8.89 -5.77 -4.57
N ALA A 53 -9.19 -5.85 -5.88
CA ALA A 53 -10.09 -6.87 -6.42
C ALA A 53 -9.57 -8.30 -6.14
N GLU A 54 -8.27 -8.51 -6.27
CA GLU A 54 -7.63 -9.80 -5.96
C GLU A 54 -7.74 -10.14 -4.47
N VAL A 55 -7.45 -9.18 -3.58
CA VAL A 55 -7.55 -9.35 -2.12
C VAL A 55 -9.00 -9.64 -1.71
N GLU A 56 -9.98 -8.93 -2.25
CA GLU A 56 -11.39 -9.14 -1.96
C GLU A 56 -11.87 -10.54 -2.39
N GLU A 57 -11.45 -11.01 -3.56
CA GLU A 57 -11.78 -12.36 -4.04
C GLU A 57 -11.18 -13.45 -3.13
N GLU A 58 -9.91 -13.28 -2.75
CA GLU A 58 -9.25 -14.24 -1.85
C GLU A 58 -9.85 -14.23 -0.45
N LEU A 59 -10.16 -13.04 0.11
CA LEU A 59 -10.85 -12.93 1.41
C LEU A 59 -12.23 -13.61 1.38
N MET A 60 -12.98 -13.52 0.30
CA MET A 60 -14.25 -14.24 0.19
C MET A 60 -14.05 -15.75 0.26
N LYS A 61 -12.97 -16.28 -0.33
CA LYS A 61 -12.64 -17.72 -0.23
C LYS A 61 -12.29 -18.09 1.21
N VAL A 62 -11.48 -17.27 1.88
CA VAL A 62 -11.13 -17.46 3.31
C VAL A 62 -12.38 -17.49 4.18
N HIS A 63 -13.28 -16.52 4.01
CA HIS A 63 -14.52 -16.45 4.78
C HIS A 63 -15.42 -17.67 4.56
N LYS A 64 -15.50 -18.18 3.33
CA LYS A 64 -16.26 -19.41 3.03
C LYS A 64 -15.68 -20.61 3.77
N SER A 65 -14.37 -20.84 3.69
CA SER A 65 -13.71 -21.96 4.39
C SER A 65 -13.86 -21.81 5.91
N PHE A 66 -13.71 -20.60 6.45
CA PHE A 66 -13.92 -20.34 7.87
C PHE A 66 -15.36 -20.59 8.32
N THR A 67 -16.36 -20.22 7.50
CA THR A 67 -17.77 -20.50 7.79
C THR A 67 -18.04 -21.99 7.82
N VAL A 68 -17.46 -22.77 6.92
CA VAL A 68 -17.58 -24.25 6.93
C VAL A 68 -16.92 -24.82 8.17
N ALA A 69 -15.70 -24.38 8.51
CA ALA A 69 -15.00 -24.80 9.71
C ALA A 69 -15.81 -24.51 10.98
N SER A 70 -16.41 -23.30 11.08
CA SER A 70 -17.28 -22.90 12.20
C SER A 70 -18.56 -23.74 12.31
N ALA A 71 -19.06 -24.27 11.21
CA ALA A 71 -20.22 -25.19 11.22
C ALA A 71 -19.86 -26.61 11.63
N LEU A 72 -18.61 -27.02 11.44
CA LEU A 72 -18.13 -28.37 11.78
C LEU A 72 -17.55 -28.49 13.20
N MET A 73 -17.18 -27.37 13.82
CA MET A 73 -16.56 -27.31 15.15
C MET A 73 -17.54 -26.67 16.16
N SER A 74 -17.37 -27.01 17.46
CA SER A 74 -18.08 -26.24 18.50
C SER A 74 -17.46 -24.85 18.66
N SER A 75 -18.28 -23.88 19.14
CA SER A 75 -17.82 -22.50 19.36
C SER A 75 -16.63 -22.46 20.33
N GLU A 76 -16.68 -23.26 21.39
CA GLU A 76 -15.64 -23.33 22.40
C GLU A 76 -14.33 -23.90 21.83
N ALA A 77 -14.42 -24.91 20.98
CA ALA A 77 -13.23 -25.50 20.32
C ALA A 77 -12.59 -24.52 19.35
N LEU A 78 -13.39 -23.77 18.62
CA LEU A 78 -12.92 -22.73 17.68
C LEU A 78 -12.25 -21.57 18.44
N GLU A 79 -12.87 -21.09 19.53
CA GLU A 79 -12.30 -20.04 20.37
C GLU A 79 -10.98 -20.48 21.00
N GLN A 80 -10.90 -21.70 21.53
CA GLN A 80 -9.66 -22.23 22.08
C GLN A 80 -8.55 -22.36 21.03
N ALA A 81 -8.89 -22.79 19.83
CA ALA A 81 -7.94 -22.94 18.74
C ALA A 81 -7.30 -21.60 18.33
N LEU A 82 -8.05 -20.49 18.37
CA LEU A 82 -7.61 -19.19 17.90
C LEU A 82 -7.15 -18.24 19.03
N LEU A 83 -7.22 -18.68 20.31
CA LEU A 83 -6.94 -17.82 21.45
C LEU A 83 -5.49 -17.30 21.52
N TYR A 84 -4.53 -18.14 21.11
CA TYR A 84 -3.10 -17.80 21.18
C TYR A 84 -2.45 -17.85 19.80
N PRO A 85 -2.28 -16.70 19.13
CA PRO A 85 -1.58 -16.66 17.86
C PRO A 85 -0.10 -17.01 18.04
N LYS A 86 0.42 -17.96 17.26
CA LYS A 86 1.84 -18.32 17.24
C LYS A 86 2.69 -17.34 16.42
N GLN A 87 2.08 -16.65 15.50
CA GLN A 87 2.76 -15.67 14.65
C GLN A 87 2.59 -14.26 15.21
N SER A 88 3.68 -13.53 15.30
CA SER A 88 3.66 -12.07 15.46
C SER A 88 4.29 -11.41 14.25
N VAL A 89 3.68 -10.31 13.80
CA VAL A 89 4.18 -9.50 12.68
C VAL A 89 4.67 -8.17 13.22
N GLU A 90 5.93 -7.87 12.96
CA GLU A 90 6.51 -6.57 13.27
C GLU A 90 6.54 -5.73 11.99
N LEU A 91 5.90 -4.57 12.02
CA LEU A 91 5.83 -3.62 10.91
C LEU A 91 6.76 -2.44 11.19
N THR A 92 7.73 -2.22 10.31
CA THR A 92 8.60 -1.04 10.33
C THR A 92 8.30 -0.17 9.13
N GLN A 93 8.03 1.11 9.37
CA GLN A 93 7.78 2.09 8.31
C GLN A 93 9.05 2.88 8.02
N THR A 94 9.45 2.92 6.75
CA THR A 94 10.46 3.82 6.21
C THR A 94 9.82 4.77 5.21
N SER A 95 10.54 5.80 4.75
CA SER A 95 10.05 6.70 3.72
C SER A 95 10.99 6.74 2.53
N LYS A 96 10.42 6.68 1.32
CA LYS A 96 11.12 6.86 0.06
C LYS A 96 10.69 8.18 -0.58
N ASN A 97 11.64 8.95 -1.09
CA ASN A 97 11.32 10.18 -1.82
C ASN A 97 11.14 9.88 -3.31
N ILE A 98 9.97 10.21 -3.83
CA ILE A 98 9.64 10.13 -5.27
C ILE A 98 9.28 11.52 -5.75
N MET A 99 10.14 12.13 -6.57
CA MET A 99 9.95 13.46 -7.15
C MET A 99 9.60 14.56 -6.13
N SER A 100 10.23 14.53 -4.95
CA SER A 100 9.99 15.44 -3.80
C SER A 100 8.70 15.15 -3.01
N VAL A 101 8.04 14.01 -3.23
CA VAL A 101 6.96 13.49 -2.41
C VAL A 101 7.51 12.34 -1.57
N ASN A 102 7.29 12.36 -0.26
CA ASN A 102 7.68 11.28 0.63
C ASN A 102 6.58 10.22 0.67
N VAL A 103 6.92 9.04 0.19
CA VAL A 103 6.03 7.87 0.11
C VAL A 103 6.44 6.88 1.19
N PRO A 104 5.51 6.34 1.99
CA PRO A 104 5.83 5.33 2.99
C PRO A 104 6.21 4.01 2.30
N VAL A 105 7.15 3.29 2.89
CA VAL A 105 7.53 1.93 2.52
C VAL A 105 7.41 1.06 3.76
N TYR A 106 6.66 -0.03 3.68
CA TYR A 106 6.43 -0.95 4.77
C TYR A 106 7.35 -2.16 4.67
N HIS A 107 8.12 -2.38 5.73
CA HIS A 107 8.88 -3.60 5.92
C HIS A 107 8.22 -4.41 7.03
N PHE A 108 7.80 -5.61 6.71
CA PHE A 108 7.22 -6.51 7.69
C PHE A 108 8.10 -7.75 7.88
N GLN A 109 8.27 -8.14 9.12
CA GLN A 109 8.97 -9.35 9.50
C GLN A 109 8.02 -10.20 10.32
N THR A 110 7.88 -11.45 9.91
CA THR A 110 7.11 -12.43 10.65
C THR A 110 8.05 -13.10 11.66
N LYS A 111 7.78 -12.91 12.94
CA LYS A 111 8.52 -13.60 14.01
C LYS A 111 7.79 -14.91 14.29
N THR A 112 8.30 -15.97 13.71
CA THR A 112 7.88 -17.36 13.98
C THR A 112 9.11 -18.18 14.33
N MET A 113 8.93 -19.17 15.23
CA MET A 113 10.01 -20.11 15.53
C MET A 113 10.34 -21.02 14.32
N SER A 114 9.39 -21.23 13.41
CA SER A 114 9.55 -21.97 12.17
C SER A 114 8.57 -21.47 11.12
N ASP A 115 8.99 -21.36 9.85
CA ASP A 115 8.13 -20.94 8.72
C ASP A 115 6.97 -21.93 8.47
N SER A 116 7.07 -23.16 8.98
CA SER A 116 6.02 -24.19 8.87
C SER A 116 5.04 -24.20 10.04
N ASP A 117 5.29 -23.45 11.12
CA ASP A 117 4.44 -23.47 12.32
C ASP A 117 3.48 -22.27 12.34
N ILE A 118 2.58 -22.27 11.38
CA ILE A 118 1.55 -21.21 11.22
C ILE A 118 0.37 -21.45 12.16
N TYR A 119 0.11 -22.74 12.51
CA TYR A 119 -1.10 -23.14 13.21
C TYR A 119 -0.96 -22.97 14.72
N PRO A 120 -1.84 -22.19 15.37
CA PRO A 120 -1.81 -21.97 16.83
C PRO A 120 -2.37 -23.17 17.64
N TYR A 121 -2.83 -24.21 16.99
CA TYR A 121 -3.57 -25.34 17.58
C TYR A 121 -2.98 -26.69 17.16
N GLY A 122 -3.40 -27.74 17.89
CA GLY A 122 -3.06 -29.12 17.54
C GLY A 122 -4.08 -29.73 16.57
N PHE A 123 -3.61 -30.53 15.62
CA PHE A 123 -4.44 -31.11 14.54
C PHE A 123 -5.49 -32.12 14.99
N ALA A 124 -5.47 -32.55 16.24
CA ALA A 124 -6.35 -33.61 16.73
C ALA A 124 -7.80 -33.15 17.00
N ALA A 125 -8.03 -31.83 17.21
CA ALA A 125 -9.33 -31.27 17.60
C ALA A 125 -9.87 -30.25 16.60
N THR A 126 -9.21 -30.08 15.46
CA THR A 126 -9.54 -29.04 14.48
C THR A 126 -9.89 -29.66 13.12
N SER A 127 -10.70 -28.94 12.35
CA SER A 127 -11.07 -29.35 10.99
C SER A 127 -10.03 -28.92 9.97
N GLY A 128 -9.79 -29.73 8.92
CA GLY A 128 -8.91 -29.36 7.81
C GLY A 128 -9.35 -28.10 7.05
N GLU A 129 -10.63 -27.74 7.15
CA GLU A 129 -11.16 -26.48 6.60
C GLU A 129 -10.63 -25.24 7.35
N LEU A 130 -10.40 -25.36 8.68
CA LEU A 130 -9.77 -24.31 9.46
C LEU A 130 -8.31 -24.12 9.05
N ASP A 131 -7.58 -25.21 8.81
CA ASP A 131 -6.19 -25.16 8.34
C ASP A 131 -6.11 -24.46 6.99
N THR A 132 -7.01 -24.81 6.07
CA THR A 132 -7.11 -24.17 4.75
C THR A 132 -7.41 -22.67 4.87
N ALA A 133 -8.30 -22.30 5.77
CA ALA A 133 -8.64 -20.89 6.01
C ALA A 133 -7.46 -20.10 6.59
N VAL A 134 -6.74 -20.65 7.57
CA VAL A 134 -5.57 -20.01 8.21
C VAL A 134 -4.42 -19.83 7.21
N ASP A 135 -4.11 -20.84 6.41
CA ASP A 135 -3.09 -20.77 5.38
C ASP A 135 -3.44 -19.73 4.28
N ALA A 136 -4.68 -19.75 3.82
CA ALA A 136 -5.16 -18.76 2.86
C ALA A 136 -5.12 -17.34 3.43
N LEU A 137 -5.51 -17.16 4.70
CA LEU A 137 -5.45 -15.87 5.39
C LEU A 137 -4.01 -15.35 5.48
N GLY A 138 -3.05 -16.22 5.79
CA GLY A 138 -1.62 -15.85 5.84
C GLY A 138 -1.09 -15.35 4.49
N ARG A 139 -1.56 -15.93 3.38
CA ARG A 139 -1.22 -15.47 2.02
C ARG A 139 -1.86 -14.12 1.69
N VAL A 140 -3.15 -13.96 2.00
CA VAL A 140 -3.91 -12.73 1.76
C VAL A 140 -3.36 -11.59 2.61
N PHE A 141 -2.96 -11.85 3.84
CA PHE A 141 -2.40 -10.85 4.76
C PHE A 141 -1.19 -10.11 4.17
N ARG A 142 -0.29 -10.82 3.50
CA ARG A 142 0.86 -10.20 2.81
C ARG A 142 0.41 -9.25 1.69
N LYS A 143 -0.62 -9.62 0.94
CA LYS A 143 -1.21 -8.77 -0.12
C LYS A 143 -1.91 -7.55 0.46
N MET A 144 -2.60 -7.71 1.60
CA MET A 144 -3.23 -6.60 2.32
C MET A 144 -2.21 -5.57 2.81
N LEU A 145 -1.06 -6.01 3.33
CA LEU A 145 0.02 -5.10 3.73
C LEU A 145 0.58 -4.33 2.53
N LYS A 146 0.78 -5.01 1.40
CA LYS A 146 1.20 -4.35 0.16
C LYS A 146 0.14 -3.35 -0.35
N LEU A 147 -1.14 -3.72 -0.28
CA LEU A 147 -2.24 -2.82 -0.65
C LEU A 147 -2.25 -1.57 0.24
N ALA A 148 -2.11 -1.75 1.55
CA ALA A 148 -2.04 -0.64 2.51
C ALA A 148 -0.84 0.31 2.26
N GLU A 149 0.32 -0.22 1.84
CA GLU A 149 1.49 0.55 1.44
C GLU A 149 1.18 1.43 0.23
N ILE A 150 0.61 0.83 -0.82
CA ILE A 150 0.34 1.52 -2.09
C ILE A 150 -0.82 2.52 -1.92
N GLU A 151 -1.85 2.21 -1.13
CA GLU A 151 -2.96 3.13 -0.86
C GLU A 151 -2.54 4.37 -0.06
N LYS A 152 -1.48 4.25 0.72
CA LYS A 152 -0.95 5.37 1.50
C LYS A 152 0.14 6.15 0.74
N SER A 153 0.61 5.65 -0.37
CA SER A 153 1.59 6.34 -1.21
C SER A 153 0.95 7.41 -2.09
#